data_251a2f59304e7d10be407645f98a90d1
#
_entry.id   251a2f59304e7d10be407645f98a90d1
#
_cell.length_a   1.000
_cell.length_b   1.000
_cell.length_c   1.000
_cell.angle_alpha   90.00
_cell.angle_beta   90.00
_cell.angle_gamma   90.00
#
_symmetry.space_group_name_H-M   'P 1'
#
loop_
_entity.id
_entity.type
_entity.pdbx_description
1 polymer ?
#
loop_
_entity_poly.entity_id
_entity_poly.type
_entity_poly.pdbx_seq_one_letter_code
_entity_poly.pdbx_strand_id
1 'polypeptide(L)'
;GTNFAANNLPGALSVIAVAEKSNLFSAPETYMNKISANVPSEGIIDLDYSVKKNISNLADYKNKQPNELSACILDRPRHKKIIEELRNLKVNLKLISDGDVSGALLVSDKKYNIDIFMGIGGGPEGVLAASALDAFDCFFQGRFIFDNENDVNRAKKMGIDDLNKKYLLNEIITGDSIFCATGITNGDIVSGIKIEENNYISETLITHKSTNLKKIIKSKNEIDE
;
A
#
# COMPACT_ATOMS: atom_id res chain seq x y z
N GLY A 1 6.48 9.49 -4.73
CA GLY A 1 6.81 10.38 -3.60
C GLY A 1 7.68 11.56 -3.96
N THR A 2 8.66 11.39 -4.86
CA THR A 2 9.61 12.47 -5.24
C THR A 2 8.91 13.67 -5.87
N ASN A 3 7.91 13.44 -6.72
CA ASN A 3 7.13 14.52 -7.33
C ASN A 3 6.32 15.29 -6.28
N PHE A 4 5.78 14.60 -5.28
CA PHE A 4 5.08 15.22 -4.16
C PHE A 4 6.01 16.07 -3.31
N ALA A 5 7.19 15.54 -2.96
CA ALA A 5 8.20 16.28 -2.22
C ALA A 5 8.67 17.53 -2.99
N ALA A 6 8.99 17.39 -4.28
CA ALA A 6 9.46 18.48 -5.13
C ALA A 6 8.44 19.62 -5.30
N ASN A 7 7.15 19.30 -5.28
CA ASN A 7 6.06 20.27 -5.44
C ASN A 7 5.34 20.60 -4.12
N ASN A 8 5.90 20.18 -2.98
CA ASN A 8 5.29 20.37 -1.66
C ASN A 8 3.83 19.91 -1.58
N LEU A 9 3.50 18.82 -2.30
CA LEU A 9 2.16 18.21 -2.24
C LEU A 9 2.03 17.30 -1.02
N PRO A 10 0.83 17.18 -0.43
CA PRO A 10 0.62 16.37 0.77
C PRO A 10 0.88 14.88 0.53
N GLY A 11 1.46 14.21 1.53
CA GLY A 11 1.58 12.75 1.55
C GLY A 11 2.86 12.18 0.96
N ALA A 12 3.90 13.01 0.72
CA ALA A 12 5.23 12.49 0.37
C ALA A 12 5.83 11.72 1.55
N LEU A 13 6.25 10.48 1.30
CA LEU A 13 6.90 9.59 2.25
C LEU A 13 8.25 9.13 1.73
N SER A 14 9.22 9.03 2.64
CA SER A 14 10.41 8.19 2.45
C SER A 14 10.17 6.85 3.14
N VAL A 15 10.28 5.75 2.40
CA VAL A 15 9.93 4.42 2.91
C VAL A 15 11.10 3.46 2.76
N ILE A 16 11.23 2.54 3.71
CA ILE A 16 12.19 1.45 3.69
C ILE A 16 11.58 0.20 4.35
N ALA A 17 11.85 -0.96 3.78
CA ALA A 17 11.62 -2.24 4.43
C ALA A 17 12.95 -2.97 4.59
N VAL A 18 13.19 -3.54 5.77
CA VAL A 18 14.41 -4.26 6.12
C VAL A 18 14.02 -5.64 6.64
N ALA A 19 14.71 -6.67 6.17
CA ALA A 19 14.50 -8.04 6.59
C ALA A 19 15.79 -8.86 6.40
N GLU A 20 15.82 -10.06 6.95
CA GLU A 20 16.85 -11.02 6.60
C GLU A 20 16.76 -11.39 5.12
N LYS A 21 17.88 -11.87 4.58
CA LYS A 21 17.97 -12.27 3.18
C LYS A 21 16.85 -13.26 2.81
N SER A 22 16.18 -12.97 1.71
CA SER A 22 15.07 -13.74 1.12
C SER A 22 13.72 -13.62 1.85
N ASN A 23 13.60 -12.88 2.93
CA ASN A 23 12.32 -12.67 3.61
C ASN A 23 11.42 -11.63 2.92
N LEU A 24 11.98 -10.82 2.05
CA LEU A 24 11.21 -9.91 1.17
C LEU A 24 11.28 -10.42 -0.26
N PHE A 25 10.14 -10.48 -0.93
CA PHE A 25 10.07 -10.88 -2.33
C PHE A 25 10.87 -9.91 -3.21
N SER A 26 11.74 -10.45 -4.06
CA SER A 26 12.48 -9.67 -5.05
C SER A 26 11.57 -9.35 -6.23
N ALA A 27 10.91 -8.17 -6.18
CA ALA A 27 9.97 -7.77 -7.20
C ALA A 27 10.68 -7.23 -8.45
N PRO A 28 10.21 -7.60 -9.66
CA PRO A 28 10.69 -6.96 -10.87
C PRO A 28 10.21 -5.51 -10.96
N GLU A 29 10.99 -4.68 -11.64
CA GLU A 29 10.66 -3.28 -11.97
C GLU A 29 9.54 -3.23 -13.03
N THR A 30 8.33 -3.58 -12.61
CA THR A 30 7.11 -3.59 -13.43
C THR A 30 5.91 -3.16 -12.59
N TYR A 31 4.73 -3.06 -13.19
CA TYR A 31 3.50 -2.79 -12.45
C TYR A 31 2.99 -4.03 -11.72
N MET A 32 2.21 -3.78 -10.67
CA MET A 32 1.48 -4.79 -9.91
C MET A 32 0.04 -4.31 -9.70
N ASN A 33 -0.91 -5.16 -10.02
CA ASN A 33 -2.30 -5.00 -9.58
C ASN A 33 -2.39 -5.44 -8.12
N LYS A 34 -2.99 -4.60 -7.27
CA LYS A 34 -3.00 -4.75 -5.81
C LYS A 34 -4.39 -4.56 -5.25
N ILE A 35 -4.70 -5.34 -4.22
CA ILE A 35 -5.89 -5.16 -3.39
C ILE A 35 -5.51 -5.40 -1.93
N SER A 36 -6.01 -4.56 -1.04
CA SER A 36 -5.84 -4.74 0.41
C SER A 36 -7.07 -4.28 1.20
N ALA A 37 -7.30 -4.92 2.33
CA ALA A 37 -8.33 -4.55 3.29
C ALA A 37 -7.97 -5.08 4.69
N ASN A 38 -8.54 -4.47 5.72
CA ASN A 38 -8.46 -5.02 7.07
C ASN A 38 -9.52 -6.12 7.24
N VAL A 39 -9.17 -7.30 6.74
CA VAL A 39 -9.93 -8.54 6.84
C VAL A 39 -8.97 -9.69 7.13
N PRO A 40 -9.37 -10.73 7.89
CA PRO A 40 -8.45 -11.73 8.43
C PRO A 40 -8.05 -12.84 7.45
N SER A 41 -8.78 -13.01 6.34
CA SER A 41 -8.63 -14.21 5.50
C SER A 41 -8.94 -13.98 4.03
N GLU A 42 -8.55 -14.95 3.22
CA GLU A 42 -8.95 -15.09 1.82
C GLU A 42 -10.47 -15.29 1.66
N GLY A 43 -10.97 -15.02 0.47
CA GLY A 43 -12.35 -15.27 0.08
C GLY A 43 -13.29 -14.08 0.28
N ILE A 44 -12.94 -13.09 1.11
CA ILE A 44 -13.74 -11.86 1.26
C ILE A 44 -13.48 -10.96 0.06
N ILE A 45 -12.20 -10.66 -0.22
CA ILE A 45 -11.79 -9.91 -1.40
C ILE A 45 -10.78 -10.70 -2.22
N ASP A 46 -10.72 -10.48 -3.53
CA ASP A 46 -9.79 -11.16 -4.42
C ASP A 46 -9.57 -10.36 -5.72
N LEU A 47 -8.36 -10.38 -6.29
CA LEU A 47 -8.04 -9.72 -7.55
C LEU A 47 -8.83 -10.26 -8.76
N ASP A 48 -9.31 -11.50 -8.69
CA ASP A 48 -10.11 -12.13 -9.75
C ASP A 48 -11.62 -11.88 -9.61
N TYR A 49 -12.04 -11.27 -8.50
CA TYR A 49 -13.42 -10.86 -8.36
C TYR A 49 -13.69 -9.55 -9.09
N SER A 50 -14.90 -9.39 -9.59
CA SER A 50 -15.35 -8.08 -10.08
C SER A 50 -15.33 -7.05 -8.92
N VAL A 51 -15.25 -5.77 -9.26
CA VAL A 51 -15.36 -4.67 -8.27
C VAL A 51 -16.64 -4.85 -7.45
N LYS A 52 -17.77 -5.12 -8.12
CA LYS A 52 -19.05 -5.35 -7.43
C LYS A 52 -18.97 -6.50 -6.43
N LYS A 53 -18.36 -7.64 -6.79
CA LYS A 53 -18.23 -8.79 -5.89
C LYS A 53 -17.35 -8.48 -4.69
N ASN A 54 -16.20 -7.83 -4.90
CA ASN A 54 -15.33 -7.39 -3.81
C ASN A 54 -16.06 -6.47 -2.83
N ILE A 55 -16.79 -5.49 -3.34
CA ILE A 55 -17.54 -4.53 -2.51
C ILE A 55 -18.69 -5.22 -1.77
N SER A 56 -19.47 -6.09 -2.45
CA SER A 56 -20.57 -6.81 -1.77
C SER A 56 -20.06 -7.72 -0.66
N ASN A 57 -19.06 -8.54 -0.93
CA ASN A 57 -18.47 -9.43 0.08
C ASN A 57 -17.91 -8.65 1.28
N LEU A 58 -17.22 -7.53 1.01
CA LEU A 58 -16.65 -6.68 2.08
C LEU A 58 -17.75 -5.99 2.89
N ALA A 59 -18.84 -5.55 2.24
CA ALA A 59 -20.01 -4.96 2.89
C ALA A 59 -20.67 -5.98 3.83
N ASP A 60 -20.92 -7.19 3.33
CA ASP A 60 -21.48 -8.29 4.11
C ASP A 60 -20.59 -8.63 5.32
N TYR A 61 -19.29 -8.77 5.11
CA TYR A 61 -18.33 -9.05 6.19
C TYR A 61 -18.33 -7.96 7.27
N LYS A 62 -18.44 -6.69 6.89
CA LYS A 62 -18.43 -5.55 7.80
C LYS A 62 -19.82 -5.19 8.36
N ASN A 63 -20.88 -5.91 7.97
CA ASN A 63 -22.28 -5.57 8.28
C ASN A 63 -22.62 -4.12 7.87
N LYS A 64 -22.21 -3.71 6.67
CA LYS A 64 -22.42 -2.40 6.07
C LYS A 64 -23.19 -2.52 4.74
N GLN A 65 -23.73 -1.41 4.28
CA GLN A 65 -24.15 -1.27 2.88
C GLN A 65 -22.97 -0.79 2.02
N PRO A 66 -22.92 -1.04 0.70
CA PRO A 66 -21.86 -0.56 -0.19
C PRO A 66 -21.58 0.95 -0.09
N ASN A 67 -22.61 1.77 0.10
CA ASN A 67 -22.50 3.22 0.24
C ASN A 67 -21.94 3.69 1.61
N GLU A 68 -21.76 2.78 2.54
CA GLU A 68 -21.10 3.01 3.82
C GLU A 68 -19.62 2.60 3.80
N LEU A 69 -19.18 1.97 2.70
CA LEU A 69 -17.78 1.63 2.50
C LEU A 69 -17.01 2.80 1.88
N SER A 70 -15.72 2.84 2.17
CA SER A 70 -14.77 3.79 1.58
C SER A 70 -13.64 3.05 0.90
N ALA A 71 -13.36 3.41 -0.36
CA ALA A 71 -12.27 2.85 -1.15
C ALA A 71 -11.20 3.91 -1.44
N CYS A 72 -9.93 3.55 -1.28
CA CYS A 72 -8.80 4.35 -1.74
C CYS A 72 -8.28 3.80 -3.07
N ILE A 73 -8.05 4.67 -4.04
CA ILE A 73 -7.55 4.32 -5.36
C ILE A 73 -6.76 5.47 -5.97
N LEU A 74 -5.72 5.15 -6.74
CA LEU A 74 -4.95 6.13 -7.51
C LEU A 74 -5.80 6.73 -8.64
N ASP A 75 -5.85 8.06 -8.72
CA ASP A 75 -6.48 8.80 -9.83
C ASP A 75 -5.57 8.76 -11.06
N ARG A 76 -5.66 7.67 -11.81
CA ARG A 76 -4.91 7.42 -13.03
C ARG A 76 -5.83 6.94 -14.15
N PRO A 77 -5.55 7.26 -15.42
CA PRO A 77 -6.38 6.80 -16.55
C PRO A 77 -6.66 5.30 -16.56
N ARG A 78 -5.69 4.47 -16.14
CA ARG A 78 -5.83 3.01 -16.05
C ARG A 78 -6.86 2.54 -15.01
N HIS A 79 -7.25 3.38 -14.06
CA HIS A 79 -8.23 3.06 -13.03
C HIS A 79 -9.64 3.59 -13.33
N LYS A 80 -9.84 4.28 -14.44
CA LYS A 80 -11.12 4.93 -14.78
C LYS A 80 -12.31 3.96 -14.67
N LYS A 81 -12.18 2.75 -15.20
CA LYS A 81 -13.23 1.73 -15.13
C LYS A 81 -13.56 1.32 -13.69
N ILE A 82 -12.56 1.06 -12.85
CA ILE A 82 -12.74 0.70 -11.44
C ILE A 82 -13.43 1.85 -10.69
N ILE A 83 -12.98 3.08 -10.92
CA ILE A 83 -13.56 4.30 -10.30
C ILE A 83 -15.02 4.46 -10.68
N GLU A 84 -15.38 4.26 -11.95
CA GLU A 84 -16.77 4.32 -12.44
C GLU A 84 -17.65 3.23 -11.80
N GLU A 85 -17.14 1.99 -11.70
CA GLU A 85 -17.86 0.90 -11.06
C GLU A 85 -18.10 1.18 -9.56
N LEU A 86 -17.09 1.68 -8.84
CA LEU A 86 -17.22 2.06 -7.43
C LEU A 86 -18.24 3.20 -7.23
N ARG A 87 -18.23 4.21 -8.12
CA ARG A 87 -19.24 5.30 -8.11
C ARG A 87 -20.65 4.79 -8.32
N ASN A 88 -20.84 3.86 -9.27
CA ASN A 88 -22.14 3.24 -9.53
C ASN A 88 -22.67 2.45 -8.32
N LEU A 89 -21.77 1.87 -7.52
CA LEU A 89 -22.08 1.21 -6.26
C LEU A 89 -22.26 2.20 -5.09
N LYS A 90 -22.07 3.50 -5.33
CA LYS A 90 -22.14 4.58 -4.33
C LYS A 90 -21.11 4.45 -3.20
N VAL A 91 -20.00 3.76 -3.45
CA VAL A 91 -18.87 3.66 -2.51
C VAL A 91 -18.21 5.03 -2.37
N ASN A 92 -17.87 5.40 -1.14
CA ASN A 92 -17.12 6.65 -0.89
C ASN A 92 -15.69 6.51 -1.43
N LEU A 93 -15.23 7.48 -2.20
CA LEU A 93 -13.92 7.41 -2.86
C LEU A 93 -12.92 8.40 -2.28
N LYS A 94 -11.78 7.90 -1.85
CA LYS A 94 -10.56 8.67 -1.65
C LYS A 94 -9.66 8.49 -2.87
N LEU A 95 -9.66 9.48 -3.76
CA LEU A 95 -8.77 9.51 -4.92
C LEU A 95 -7.44 10.13 -4.51
N ILE A 96 -6.35 9.41 -4.74
CA ILE A 96 -4.99 9.90 -4.49
C ILE A 96 -4.23 10.01 -5.82
N SER A 97 -3.49 11.08 -5.98
CA SER A 97 -2.76 11.32 -7.24
C SER A 97 -1.45 10.54 -7.33
N ASP A 98 -0.88 10.09 -6.20
CA ASP A 98 0.33 9.26 -6.10
C ASP A 98 0.41 8.59 -4.73
N GLY A 99 1.43 7.72 -4.50
CA GLY A 99 1.69 7.12 -3.21
C GLY A 99 0.85 5.89 -2.92
N ASP A 100 0.96 4.85 -3.74
CA ASP A 100 0.20 3.61 -3.56
C ASP A 100 0.57 2.84 -2.28
N VAL A 101 1.80 2.98 -1.77
CA VAL A 101 2.18 2.44 -0.44
C VAL A 101 1.35 3.10 0.66
N SER A 102 1.27 4.43 0.66
CA SER A 102 0.46 5.15 1.65
C SER A 102 -1.02 4.82 1.49
N GLY A 103 -1.52 4.76 0.24
CA GLY A 103 -2.91 4.40 -0.04
C GLY A 103 -3.27 3.01 0.48
N ALA A 104 -2.40 2.01 0.27
CA ALA A 104 -2.61 0.67 0.78
C ALA A 104 -2.59 0.62 2.33
N LEU A 105 -1.74 1.42 2.97
CA LEU A 105 -1.67 1.51 4.43
C LEU A 105 -2.93 2.10 5.09
N LEU A 106 -3.72 2.90 4.38
CA LEU A 106 -4.94 3.48 4.94
C LEU A 106 -5.97 2.45 5.39
N VAL A 107 -5.91 1.20 4.92
CA VAL A 107 -6.82 0.15 5.37
C VAL A 107 -6.45 -0.41 6.75
N SER A 108 -5.25 -0.13 7.25
CA SER A 108 -4.70 -0.75 8.46
C SER A 108 -5.34 -0.27 9.76
N ASP A 109 -5.91 0.92 9.79
CA ASP A 109 -6.48 1.52 11.00
C ASP A 109 -7.81 2.22 10.67
N LYS A 110 -8.82 1.97 11.50
CA LYS A 110 -10.16 2.58 11.38
C LYS A 110 -10.15 4.11 11.38
N LYS A 111 -9.13 4.75 11.99
CA LYS A 111 -8.99 6.21 12.01
C LYS A 111 -8.87 6.83 10.62
N TYR A 112 -8.38 6.08 9.63
CA TYR A 112 -8.27 6.55 8.24
C TYR A 112 -9.57 6.46 7.45
N ASN A 113 -10.56 5.73 7.98
CA ASN A 113 -11.87 5.53 7.36
C ASN A 113 -11.78 5.01 5.92
N ILE A 114 -10.88 4.08 5.64
CA ILE A 114 -10.74 3.37 4.36
C ILE A 114 -10.95 1.88 4.61
N ASP A 115 -11.89 1.29 3.89
CA ASP A 115 -12.25 -0.12 4.01
C ASP A 115 -11.47 -1.01 3.04
N ILE A 116 -11.12 -0.48 1.85
CA ILE A 116 -10.44 -1.22 0.80
C ILE A 116 -9.51 -0.29 -0.01
N PHE A 117 -8.35 -0.80 -0.39
CA PHE A 117 -7.47 -0.22 -1.40
C PHE A 117 -7.49 -1.11 -2.64
N MET A 118 -7.57 -0.51 -3.82
CA MET A 118 -7.52 -1.21 -5.11
C MET A 118 -6.70 -0.38 -6.08
N GLY A 119 -5.84 -1.04 -6.87
CA GLY A 119 -5.18 -0.31 -7.94
C GLY A 119 -3.90 -0.95 -8.45
N ILE A 120 -3.41 -0.36 -9.54
CA ILE A 120 -2.18 -0.74 -10.22
C ILE A 120 -1.12 0.32 -9.93
N GLY A 121 0.00 -0.10 -9.37
CA GLY A 121 1.17 0.74 -9.11
C GLY A 121 2.44 -0.09 -9.24
N GLY A 122 3.59 0.40 -8.81
CA GLY A 122 4.85 -0.31 -8.95
C GLY A 122 4.89 -1.65 -8.18
N GLY A 123 5.58 -2.64 -8.75
CA GLY A 123 5.79 -3.94 -8.13
C GLY A 123 6.62 -3.85 -6.84
N PRO A 124 7.77 -3.16 -6.83
CA PRO A 124 8.57 -2.94 -5.61
C PRO A 124 7.78 -2.24 -4.50
N GLU A 125 6.93 -1.25 -4.85
CA GLU A 125 6.03 -0.59 -3.89
C GLU A 125 4.99 -1.56 -3.31
N GLY A 126 4.62 -2.61 -4.06
CA GLY A 126 3.75 -3.68 -3.56
C GLY A 126 4.40 -4.48 -2.45
N VAL A 127 5.71 -4.74 -2.53
CA VAL A 127 6.48 -5.41 -1.46
C VAL A 127 6.57 -4.53 -0.22
N LEU A 128 6.81 -3.23 -0.40
CA LEU A 128 6.83 -2.25 0.70
C LEU A 128 5.45 -2.17 1.40
N ALA A 129 4.37 -2.12 0.62
CA ALA A 129 3.01 -2.11 1.16
C ALA A 129 2.69 -3.40 1.93
N ALA A 130 3.07 -4.57 1.39
CA ALA A 130 2.89 -5.86 2.07
C ALA A 130 3.67 -5.92 3.39
N SER A 131 4.95 -5.47 3.41
CA SER A 131 5.75 -5.41 4.65
C SER A 131 5.11 -4.51 5.71
N ALA A 132 4.58 -3.37 5.30
CA ALA A 132 3.87 -2.49 6.21
C ALA A 132 2.60 -3.11 6.78
N LEU A 133 1.78 -3.75 5.92
CA LEU A 133 0.48 -4.33 6.27
C LEU A 133 0.60 -5.61 7.09
N ASP A 134 1.71 -6.33 7.00
CA ASP A 134 1.95 -7.58 7.72
C ASP A 134 1.82 -7.40 9.25
N ALA A 135 2.37 -6.30 9.78
CA ALA A 135 2.25 -6.01 11.20
C ALA A 135 0.80 -5.72 11.65
N PHE A 136 -0.08 -5.33 10.73
CA PHE A 136 -1.49 -5.03 11.02
C PHE A 136 -2.43 -6.21 10.77
N ASP A 137 -1.89 -7.37 10.39
CA ASP A 137 -2.66 -8.56 10.02
C ASP A 137 -3.74 -8.28 8.95
N CYS A 138 -3.45 -7.35 8.04
CA CYS A 138 -4.33 -7.02 6.94
C CYS A 138 -4.18 -8.02 5.79
N PHE A 139 -5.26 -8.24 5.06
CA PHE A 139 -5.19 -8.96 3.80
C PHE A 139 -4.52 -8.09 2.73
N PHE A 140 -3.61 -8.67 1.98
CA PHE A 140 -3.00 -8.09 0.78
C PHE A 140 -2.84 -9.17 -0.29
N GLN A 141 -3.14 -8.79 -1.53
CA GLN A 141 -2.92 -9.63 -2.69
C GLN A 141 -2.37 -8.79 -3.84
N GLY A 142 -1.34 -9.30 -4.51
CA GLY A 142 -0.70 -8.65 -5.64
C GLY A 142 -0.54 -9.58 -6.84
N ARG A 143 -0.66 -9.05 -8.05
CA ARG A 143 -0.31 -9.75 -9.30
C ARG A 143 0.52 -8.81 -10.17
N PHE A 144 1.71 -9.26 -10.57
CA PHE A 144 2.55 -8.50 -11.48
C PHE A 144 1.92 -8.39 -12.87
N ILE A 145 2.19 -7.29 -13.54
CA ILE A 145 1.75 -7.00 -14.89
C ILE A 145 3.00 -6.89 -15.76
N PHE A 146 3.01 -7.62 -16.86
CA PHE A 146 4.12 -7.66 -17.79
C PHE A 146 3.63 -7.15 -19.14
N ASP A 147 4.04 -5.95 -19.51
CA ASP A 147 3.53 -5.25 -20.70
C ASP A 147 4.33 -5.59 -21.98
N ASN A 148 5.51 -6.22 -21.84
CA ASN A 148 6.39 -6.52 -22.96
C ASN A 148 7.30 -7.73 -22.67
N GLU A 149 7.95 -8.26 -23.73
CA GLU A 149 8.83 -9.43 -23.61
C GLU A 149 10.05 -9.20 -22.71
N ASN A 150 10.56 -7.99 -22.60
CA ASN A 150 11.70 -7.70 -21.72
C ASN A 150 11.30 -7.86 -20.25
N ASP A 151 10.10 -7.44 -19.87
CA ASP A 151 9.58 -7.61 -18.51
C ASP A 151 9.37 -9.10 -18.21
N VAL A 152 8.80 -9.85 -19.15
CA VAL A 152 8.65 -11.31 -19.05
C VAL A 152 10.00 -12.00 -18.87
N ASN A 153 10.99 -11.65 -19.69
CA ASN A 153 12.33 -12.26 -19.62
C ASN A 153 13.02 -11.92 -18.29
N ARG A 154 12.84 -10.69 -17.78
CA ARG A 154 13.35 -10.27 -16.49
C ARG A 154 12.70 -11.07 -15.36
N ALA A 155 11.37 -11.19 -15.37
CA ALA A 155 10.62 -11.96 -14.40
C ALA A 155 11.10 -13.42 -14.34
N LYS A 156 11.22 -14.09 -15.49
CA LYS A 156 11.74 -15.47 -15.56
C LYS A 156 13.15 -15.61 -14.99
N LYS A 157 14.05 -14.64 -15.28
CA LYS A 157 15.41 -14.62 -14.69
C LYS A 157 15.39 -14.46 -13.17
N MET A 158 14.35 -13.88 -12.62
CA MET A 158 14.13 -13.71 -11.17
C MET A 158 13.37 -14.88 -10.54
N GLY A 159 13.07 -15.95 -11.32
CA GLY A 159 12.37 -17.14 -10.83
C GLY A 159 10.85 -17.02 -10.81
N ILE A 160 10.27 -16.07 -11.55
CA ILE A 160 8.83 -15.92 -11.71
C ILE A 160 8.40 -16.70 -12.96
N ASP A 161 8.00 -17.94 -12.80
CA ASP A 161 7.61 -18.83 -13.90
C ASP A 161 6.13 -18.66 -14.27
N ASP A 162 5.26 -18.53 -13.27
CA ASP A 162 3.83 -18.24 -13.48
C ASP A 162 3.59 -16.73 -13.51
N LEU A 163 3.46 -16.19 -14.73
CA LEU A 163 3.24 -14.76 -14.96
C LEU A 163 1.86 -14.27 -14.52
N ASN A 164 0.91 -15.16 -14.26
CA ASN A 164 -0.43 -14.83 -13.81
C ASN A 164 -0.66 -15.06 -12.31
N LYS A 165 0.39 -15.50 -11.61
CA LYS A 165 0.29 -15.82 -10.19
C LYS A 165 -0.18 -14.61 -9.39
N LYS A 166 -1.14 -14.86 -8.52
CA LYS A 166 -1.50 -13.97 -7.41
C LYS A 166 -0.62 -14.31 -6.22
N TYR A 167 0.02 -13.31 -5.66
CA TYR A 167 0.83 -13.45 -4.46
C TYR A 167 0.04 -12.94 -3.27
N LEU A 168 -0.07 -13.74 -2.24
CA LEU A 168 -0.60 -13.35 -0.94
C LEU A 168 0.49 -12.63 -0.14
N LEU A 169 0.09 -11.92 0.91
CA LEU A 169 1.00 -11.20 1.79
C LEU A 169 2.12 -12.11 2.31
N ASN A 170 1.79 -13.31 2.80
CA ASN A 170 2.75 -14.28 3.35
C ASN A 170 3.66 -14.95 2.30
N GLU A 171 3.37 -14.80 1.01
CA GLU A 171 4.26 -15.21 -0.08
C GLU A 171 5.21 -14.07 -0.48
N ILE A 172 4.83 -12.83 -0.20
CA ILE A 172 5.66 -11.64 -0.44
C ILE A 172 6.59 -11.37 0.74
N ILE A 173 6.09 -11.57 1.95
CA ILE A 173 6.82 -11.46 3.20
C ILE A 173 6.87 -12.86 3.83
N THR A 174 7.97 -13.56 3.61
CA THR A 174 8.13 -14.98 4.02
C THR A 174 8.76 -15.13 5.41
N GLY A 175 9.14 -14.05 6.05
CA GLY A 175 9.74 -14.02 7.38
C GLY A 175 9.57 -12.66 8.03
N ASP A 176 10.35 -12.42 9.06
CA ASP A 176 10.26 -11.17 9.83
C ASP A 176 10.77 -9.97 9.03
N SER A 177 10.04 -8.86 9.11
CA SER A 177 10.42 -7.62 8.43
C SER A 177 10.06 -6.39 9.26
N ILE A 178 10.91 -5.37 9.14
CA ILE A 178 10.67 -4.04 9.72
C ILE A 178 10.34 -3.09 8.57
N PHE A 179 9.25 -2.36 8.69
CA PHE A 179 8.91 -1.30 7.76
C PHE A 179 8.98 0.06 8.46
N CYS A 180 9.53 1.04 7.77
CA CYS A 180 9.59 2.43 8.22
C CYS A 180 9.07 3.36 7.13
N ALA A 181 8.25 4.34 7.52
CA ALA A 181 7.77 5.41 6.64
C ALA A 181 7.91 6.77 7.33
N THR A 182 8.81 7.60 6.83
CA THR A 182 9.04 8.96 7.33
C THR A 182 8.33 9.98 6.47
N GLY A 183 7.59 10.89 7.10
CA GLY A 183 6.91 11.99 6.42
C GLY A 183 7.90 13.02 5.88
N ILE A 184 7.82 13.32 4.59
CA ILE A 184 8.51 14.45 3.97
C ILE A 184 7.59 15.66 3.93
N THR A 185 6.35 15.48 3.48
CA THR A 185 5.27 16.46 3.58
C THR A 185 4.14 15.91 4.46
N ASN A 186 3.27 16.78 4.98
CA ASN A 186 2.15 16.34 5.81
C ASN A 186 1.24 15.37 5.05
N GLY A 187 0.88 14.26 5.69
CA GLY A 187 0.03 13.23 5.10
C GLY A 187 -0.91 12.60 6.12
N ASP A 188 -1.72 11.63 5.64
CA ASP A 188 -2.67 10.91 6.50
C ASP A 188 -1.98 10.01 7.53
N ILE A 189 -0.81 9.47 7.20
CA ILE A 189 -0.08 8.48 8.02
C ILE A 189 0.76 9.17 9.08
N VAL A 190 1.60 10.12 8.66
CA VAL A 190 2.56 10.86 9.50
C VAL A 190 2.65 12.31 9.06
N SER A 191 3.07 13.18 9.97
CA SER A 191 3.37 14.58 9.67
C SER A 191 4.65 14.70 8.84
N GLY A 192 4.73 15.71 8.01
CA GLY A 192 5.94 16.07 7.27
C GLY A 192 7.03 16.67 8.18
N ILE A 193 8.19 16.91 7.58
CA ILE A 193 9.32 17.54 8.25
C ILE A 193 8.93 18.97 8.64
N LYS A 194 9.24 19.34 9.88
CA LYS A 194 9.12 20.71 10.40
C LYS A 194 10.50 21.22 10.77
N ILE A 195 10.79 22.45 10.39
CA ILE A 195 12.03 23.15 10.79
C ILE A 195 11.68 24.08 11.95
N GLU A 196 12.38 23.95 13.06
CA GLU A 196 12.25 24.78 14.25
C GLU A 196 13.66 25.27 14.67
N GLU A 197 13.93 26.58 14.47
CA GLU A 197 15.26 27.17 14.70
C GLU A 197 16.35 26.43 13.93
N ASN A 198 17.31 25.78 14.61
CA ASN A 198 18.39 25.00 14.02
C ASN A 198 18.12 23.48 14.05
N ASN A 199 16.87 23.08 14.14
CA ASN A 199 16.47 21.68 14.20
C ASN A 199 15.46 21.34 13.13
N TYR A 200 15.47 20.06 12.69
CA TYR A 200 14.33 19.50 11.99
C TYR A 200 13.64 18.41 12.83
N ILE A 201 12.34 18.39 12.76
CA ILE A 201 11.48 17.40 13.43
C ILE A 201 10.86 16.53 12.36
N SER A 202 11.00 15.21 12.51
CA SER A 202 10.38 14.22 11.62
C SER A 202 9.50 13.25 12.39
N GLU A 203 8.47 12.73 11.73
CA GLU A 203 7.65 11.62 12.22
C GLU A 203 7.85 10.41 11.33
N THR A 204 8.07 9.25 11.95
CA THR A 204 8.28 7.97 11.28
C THR A 204 7.34 6.92 11.85
N LEU A 205 6.47 6.35 11.00
CA LEU A 205 5.77 5.11 11.32
C LEU A 205 6.78 3.96 11.24
N ILE A 206 6.87 3.16 12.30
CA ILE A 206 7.64 1.91 12.33
C ILE A 206 6.68 0.76 12.62
N THR A 207 6.77 -0.30 11.83
CA THR A 207 6.02 -1.53 12.05
C THR A 207 6.93 -2.74 12.07
N HIS A 208 6.63 -3.71 12.95
CA HIS A 208 7.35 -4.97 13.08
C HIS A 208 6.42 -6.01 13.71
N LYS A 209 6.08 -7.07 12.96
CA LYS A 209 5.05 -8.03 13.35
C LYS A 209 5.43 -8.83 14.59
N SER A 210 6.63 -9.41 14.58
CA SER A 210 7.06 -10.34 15.64
C SER A 210 7.11 -9.70 17.02
N THR A 211 7.35 -8.39 17.10
CA THR A 211 7.32 -7.64 18.38
C THR A 211 6.02 -6.87 18.59
N ASN A 212 5.04 -7.04 17.69
CA ASN A 212 3.79 -6.28 17.69
C ASN A 212 4.01 -4.74 17.73
N LEU A 213 5.11 -4.27 17.10
CA LEU A 213 5.43 -2.86 17.06
C LEU A 213 4.64 -2.17 15.94
N LYS A 214 3.85 -1.17 16.31
CA LYS A 214 3.09 -0.28 15.42
C LYS A 214 3.12 1.11 16.04
N LYS A 215 4.14 1.89 15.73
CA LYS A 215 4.37 3.14 16.46
C LYS A 215 4.82 4.25 15.52
N ILE A 216 4.33 5.45 15.77
CA ILE A 216 4.89 6.68 15.21
C ILE A 216 5.93 7.22 16.19
N ILE A 217 7.15 7.37 15.73
CA ILE A 217 8.26 7.97 16.48
C ILE A 217 8.47 9.38 15.95
N LYS A 218 8.59 10.33 16.87
CA LYS A 218 8.96 11.70 16.58
C LYS A 218 10.44 11.90 16.96
N SER A 219 11.23 12.37 16.04
CA SER A 219 12.66 12.65 16.21
C SER A 219 12.93 14.13 15.99
N LYS A 220 13.80 14.69 16.82
CA LYS A 220 14.34 16.04 16.68
C LYS A 220 15.85 15.94 16.49
N ASN A 221 16.36 16.48 15.41
CA ASN A 221 17.76 16.44 15.05
C ASN A 221 18.24 17.84 14.68
N GLU A 222 19.50 18.17 14.98
CA GLU A 222 20.14 19.40 14.54
C GLU A 222 20.34 19.40 13.03
N ILE A 223 20.29 20.57 12.43
CA ILE A 223 20.64 20.78 11.03
C ILE A 223 22.14 20.99 11.00
N ASP A 224 22.88 20.00 10.48
CA ASP A 224 24.31 20.15 10.24
C ASP A 224 24.56 21.22 9.17
N GLU A 225 25.48 22.16 9.41
CA GLU A 225 25.88 23.22 8.47
C GLU A 225 26.66 22.67 7.27
#